data_93c687b653dd86249a385cc4c75166a2
#
_entry.id   93c687b653dd86249a385cc4c75166a2
#
_cell.length_a   1.000
_cell.length_b   1.000
_cell.length_c   1.000
_cell.angle_alpha   90.00
_cell.angle_beta   90.00
_cell.angle_gamma   90.00
#
_symmetry.space_group_name_H-M   'P 1'
#
loop_
_entity.id
_entity.type
_entity.pdbx_description
1 polymer ?
#
loop_
_entity_poly.entity_id
_entity_poly.type
_entity_poly.pdbx_seq_one_letter_code
_entity_poly.pdbx_strand_id
1 'polypeptide(L)'
;PGTNEYTITVTANGTGGSVSNLSKKITVLRLFDIPSAIMTGLTGGSSKVWIADKDTWGHLGVGPGPNQGAGETFYPSWYGATASGRTPAEYDDELTFTKTGPNSISLVLDNKGQTFIIPDYSGYYGLPGAMNTFNTTGTKALAFTDATSNTTSAISTRIQFTVPGHGLLSWGVGSNTYEILEITSTTLSVRSIGADGNAWYQKFKVK
;
A
#
# COMPACT_ATOMS: atom_id res chain seq x y z
N PRO A 1 -5.36 -11.82 -17.03
CA PRO A 1 -4.12 -11.95 -17.80
C PRO A 1 -4.37 -11.79 -19.30
N GLY A 2 -3.40 -11.27 -20.04
CA GLY A 2 -3.50 -11.09 -21.47
C GLY A 2 -2.42 -10.15 -22.01
N THR A 3 -2.34 -10.10 -23.33
CA THR A 3 -1.38 -9.26 -24.04
C THR A 3 -2.08 -8.04 -24.63
N ASN A 4 -1.55 -6.86 -24.36
CA ASN A 4 -2.06 -5.60 -24.90
C ASN A 4 -0.96 -4.88 -25.69
N GLU A 5 -1.32 -4.22 -26.77
CA GLU A 5 -0.41 -3.36 -27.53
C GLU A 5 -0.63 -1.90 -27.10
N TYR A 6 0.45 -1.19 -26.84
CA TYR A 6 0.46 0.22 -26.51
C TYR A 6 1.37 0.98 -27.48
N THR A 7 1.00 2.22 -27.78
CA THR A 7 1.88 3.13 -28.51
C THR A 7 2.47 4.15 -27.54
N ILE A 8 3.78 4.16 -27.42
CA ILE A 8 4.50 5.20 -26.67
C ILE A 8 4.90 6.27 -27.67
N THR A 9 4.48 7.51 -27.41
CA THR A 9 4.91 8.66 -28.22
C THR A 9 5.73 9.60 -27.34
N VAL A 10 6.94 9.91 -27.80
CA VAL A 10 7.81 10.93 -27.23
C VAL A 10 7.73 12.16 -28.12
N THR A 11 7.38 13.30 -27.54
CA THR A 11 7.31 14.58 -28.24
C THR A 11 8.46 15.47 -27.77
N ALA A 12 9.30 15.91 -28.69
CA ALA A 12 10.31 16.90 -28.41
C ALA A 12 9.90 18.24 -29.02
N ASN A 13 9.97 19.31 -28.22
CA ASN A 13 9.69 20.66 -28.65
C ASN A 13 11.04 21.41 -28.79
N GLY A 14 11.31 21.85 -29.97
CA GLY A 14 12.53 22.64 -30.28
C GLY A 14 12.31 24.14 -30.18
N THR A 15 13.39 24.90 -30.28
CA THR A 15 13.39 26.35 -30.35
C THR A 15 12.60 26.81 -31.59
N GLY A 16 11.80 27.87 -31.44
CA GLY A 16 10.97 28.38 -32.53
C GLY A 16 9.68 27.59 -32.76
N GLY A 17 9.30 26.71 -31.79
CA GLY A 17 8.02 25.97 -31.85
C GLY A 17 8.04 24.74 -32.76
N SER A 18 9.21 24.28 -33.20
CA SER A 18 9.33 23.03 -33.95
C SER A 18 8.97 21.84 -33.05
N VAL A 19 8.23 20.88 -33.58
CA VAL A 19 7.80 19.68 -32.85
C VAL A 19 8.28 18.44 -33.63
N SER A 20 8.91 17.52 -32.90
CA SER A 20 9.28 16.22 -33.43
C SER A 20 8.64 15.10 -32.54
N ASN A 21 7.99 14.15 -33.19
CA ASN A 21 7.37 13.02 -32.51
C ASN A 21 8.04 11.72 -32.94
N LEU A 22 8.34 10.87 -31.97
CA LEU A 22 8.75 9.49 -32.19
C LEU A 22 7.76 8.58 -31.49
N SER A 23 7.13 7.68 -32.22
CA SER A 23 6.21 6.69 -31.69
C SER A 23 6.74 5.27 -31.87
N LYS A 24 6.57 4.44 -30.84
CA LYS A 24 6.91 3.02 -30.88
C LYS A 24 5.78 2.20 -30.28
N LYS A 25 5.36 1.16 -30.98
CA LYS A 25 4.46 0.15 -30.43
C LYS A 25 5.23 -0.81 -29.54
N ILE A 26 4.68 -1.10 -28.39
CA ILE A 26 5.16 -2.11 -27.45
C ILE A 26 4.04 -3.06 -27.10
N THR A 27 4.39 -4.32 -26.89
CA THR A 27 3.48 -5.36 -26.41
C THR A 27 3.75 -5.60 -24.94
N VAL A 28 2.72 -5.49 -24.11
CA VAL A 28 2.80 -5.72 -22.68
C VAL A 28 1.97 -6.91 -22.30
N LEU A 29 2.59 -7.90 -21.67
CA LEU A 29 1.90 -9.05 -21.09
C LEU A 29 1.40 -8.68 -19.69
N ARG A 30 0.09 -8.69 -19.50
CA ARG A 30 -0.54 -8.54 -18.19
C ARG A 30 -0.66 -9.92 -17.54
N LEU A 31 0.06 -10.11 -16.45
CA LEU A 31 0.14 -11.40 -15.73
C LEU A 31 -0.92 -11.54 -14.63
N PHE A 32 -1.49 -10.44 -14.15
CA PHE A 32 -2.40 -10.41 -13.01
C PHE A 32 -3.66 -9.58 -13.31
N ASP A 33 -4.82 -10.11 -12.93
CA ASP A 33 -6.09 -9.39 -12.92
C ASP A 33 -6.52 -9.14 -11.48
N ILE A 34 -6.76 -7.87 -11.14
CA ILE A 34 -7.26 -7.49 -9.82
C ILE A 34 -8.67 -8.05 -9.67
N PRO A 35 -8.93 -8.94 -8.68
CA PRO A 35 -10.27 -9.44 -8.44
C PRO A 35 -11.26 -8.29 -8.21
N SER A 36 -12.48 -8.42 -8.75
CA SER A 36 -13.50 -7.38 -8.67
C SER A 36 -13.85 -7.00 -7.22
N ALA A 37 -13.82 -7.96 -6.29
CA ALA A 37 -14.03 -7.73 -4.88
C ALA A 37 -12.94 -6.81 -4.29
N ILE A 38 -11.67 -7.00 -4.65
CA ILE A 38 -10.55 -6.14 -4.23
C ILE A 38 -10.70 -4.75 -4.85
N MET A 39 -10.95 -4.68 -6.15
CA MET A 39 -11.16 -3.41 -6.86
C MET A 39 -12.28 -2.59 -6.21
N THR A 40 -13.45 -3.20 -6.02
CA THR A 40 -14.61 -2.54 -5.42
C THR A 40 -14.39 -2.23 -3.94
N GLY A 41 -13.81 -3.17 -3.20
CA GLY A 41 -13.47 -3.00 -1.79
C GLY A 41 -12.62 -1.75 -1.58
N LEU A 42 -11.47 -1.65 -2.26
CA LEU A 42 -10.54 -0.54 -2.11
C LEU A 42 -11.11 0.80 -2.61
N THR A 43 -11.83 0.82 -3.72
CA THR A 43 -12.17 2.06 -4.45
C THR A 43 -13.65 2.44 -4.41
N GLY A 44 -14.54 1.56 -3.92
CA GLY A 44 -15.99 1.78 -4.02
C GLY A 44 -16.49 1.83 -5.46
N GLY A 45 -15.68 1.36 -6.42
CA GLY A 45 -15.97 1.43 -7.86
C GLY A 45 -15.44 2.68 -8.57
N SER A 46 -15.03 3.72 -7.83
CA SER A 46 -14.46 4.97 -8.34
C SER A 46 -13.28 5.41 -7.49
N SER A 47 -13.55 6.04 -6.35
CA SER A 47 -12.54 6.50 -5.41
C SER A 47 -13.08 6.40 -3.98
N LYS A 48 -12.21 6.00 -3.03
CA LYS A 48 -12.58 5.84 -1.63
C LYS A 48 -11.44 6.27 -0.72
N VAL A 49 -11.77 7.01 0.33
CA VAL A 49 -10.81 7.48 1.34
C VAL A 49 -10.86 6.55 2.55
N TRP A 50 -9.70 6.15 3.00
CA TRP A 50 -9.49 5.32 4.17
C TRP A 50 -8.66 6.05 5.21
N ILE A 51 -8.96 5.82 6.48
CA ILE A 51 -8.23 6.35 7.64
C ILE A 51 -7.88 5.19 8.57
N ALA A 52 -6.91 5.39 9.46
CA ALA A 52 -6.57 4.39 10.48
C ALA A 52 -7.80 4.04 11.33
N ASP A 53 -8.07 2.76 11.54
CA ASP A 53 -9.15 2.28 12.41
C ASP A 53 -8.67 2.29 13.87
N LYS A 54 -8.43 3.48 14.39
CA LYS A 54 -7.85 3.72 15.72
C LYS A 54 -8.65 3.14 16.89
N ASP A 55 -9.91 2.81 16.67
CA ASP A 55 -10.82 2.33 17.72
C ASP A 55 -10.76 0.79 17.86
N THR A 56 -10.15 0.11 16.88
CA THR A 56 -9.98 -1.34 16.87
C THR A 56 -8.61 -1.73 17.44
N TRP A 57 -8.57 -2.71 18.36
CA TRP A 57 -7.30 -3.26 18.86
C TRP A 57 -6.44 -3.82 17.71
N GLY A 58 -5.14 -3.57 17.80
CA GLY A 58 -4.19 -4.05 16.82
C GLY A 58 -4.29 -3.36 15.46
N HIS A 59 -4.85 -2.13 15.42
CA HIS A 59 -4.89 -1.29 14.22
C HIS A 59 -3.48 -0.91 13.73
N LEU A 60 -2.50 -0.89 14.62
CA LEU A 60 -1.08 -1.03 14.37
C LEU A 60 -0.56 -2.15 15.28
N GLY A 61 0.15 -3.12 14.71
CA GLY A 61 0.66 -4.21 15.52
C GLY A 61 1.74 -5.01 14.84
N VAL A 62 2.39 -5.87 15.62
CA VAL A 62 3.48 -6.72 15.15
C VAL A 62 3.37 -8.13 15.75
N GLY A 63 3.74 -9.09 14.96
CA GLY A 63 3.87 -10.50 15.33
C GLY A 63 5.01 -11.17 14.57
N PRO A 64 5.23 -12.47 14.78
CA PRO A 64 6.29 -13.20 14.12
C PRO A 64 6.08 -13.23 12.60
N GLY A 65 7.15 -12.95 11.86
CA GLY A 65 7.21 -13.10 10.40
C GLY A 65 7.60 -14.52 9.98
N PRO A 66 7.73 -14.78 8.66
CA PRO A 66 7.91 -16.12 8.12
C PRO A 66 9.19 -16.83 8.56
N ASN A 67 10.21 -16.06 8.94
CA ASN A 67 11.53 -16.60 9.34
C ASN A 67 11.76 -16.54 10.85
N GLN A 68 10.74 -16.26 11.65
CA GLN A 68 10.85 -16.20 13.10
C GLN A 68 10.63 -17.60 13.71
N GLY A 69 11.46 -17.96 14.68
CA GLY A 69 11.43 -19.29 15.28
C GLY A 69 10.14 -19.66 16.01
N ALA A 70 9.30 -18.67 16.37
CA ALA A 70 7.99 -18.88 16.97
C ALA A 70 6.89 -19.31 16.00
N GLY A 71 7.17 -19.29 14.69
CA GLY A 71 6.16 -19.49 13.64
C GLY A 71 5.23 -18.29 13.46
N GLU A 72 4.64 -18.18 12.26
CA GLU A 72 3.71 -17.09 11.93
C GLU A 72 2.36 -17.27 12.62
N THR A 73 1.79 -16.16 13.12
CA THR A 73 0.46 -16.15 13.74
C THR A 73 -0.62 -15.51 12.87
N PHE A 74 -0.24 -14.74 11.86
CA PHE A 74 -1.13 -13.97 10.96
C PHE A 74 -2.03 -12.96 11.67
N TYR A 75 -1.67 -12.58 12.90
CA TYR A 75 -2.26 -11.49 13.67
C TYR A 75 -1.19 -10.88 14.59
N PRO A 76 -1.37 -9.67 15.12
CA PRO A 76 -0.36 -8.98 15.93
C PRO A 76 -0.23 -9.60 17.32
N SER A 77 0.42 -10.79 17.41
CA SER A 77 0.49 -11.58 18.64
C SER A 77 1.50 -11.07 19.66
N TRP A 78 2.48 -10.25 19.24
CA TRP A 78 3.49 -9.70 20.16
C TRP A 78 3.08 -8.33 20.72
N TYR A 79 2.53 -7.47 19.85
CA TYR A 79 2.04 -6.16 20.23
C TYR A 79 0.89 -5.76 19.32
N GLY A 80 -0.15 -5.22 19.91
CA GLY A 80 -1.24 -4.56 19.21
C GLY A 80 -1.59 -3.26 19.93
N ALA A 81 -1.59 -2.14 19.20
CA ALA A 81 -1.99 -0.86 19.75
C ALA A 81 -3.44 -0.95 20.28
N THR A 82 -3.63 -0.45 21.50
CA THR A 82 -4.96 -0.31 22.10
C THR A 82 -5.75 0.80 21.41
N ALA A 83 -7.08 0.79 21.56
CA ALA A 83 -7.93 1.82 20.97
C ALA A 83 -7.43 3.23 21.37
N SER A 84 -7.21 4.07 20.35
CA SER A 84 -6.67 5.43 20.50
C SER A 84 -5.35 5.52 21.29
N GLY A 85 -4.58 4.44 21.33
CA GLY A 85 -3.34 4.33 22.12
C GLY A 85 -2.12 5.02 21.52
N ARG A 86 -2.28 5.77 20.41
CA ARG A 86 -1.21 6.52 19.73
C ARG A 86 -1.54 7.99 19.70
N THR A 87 -0.61 8.81 19.19
CA THR A 87 -0.83 10.26 19.13
C THR A 87 -1.81 10.66 18.02
N PRO A 88 -2.50 11.81 18.11
CA PRO A 88 -3.41 12.26 17.04
C PRO A 88 -2.76 12.33 15.66
N ALA A 89 -1.51 12.77 15.57
CA ALA A 89 -0.77 12.88 14.31
C ALA A 89 -0.44 11.52 13.67
N GLU A 90 -0.60 10.42 14.39
CA GLU A 90 -0.47 9.06 13.83
C GLU A 90 -1.80 8.53 13.27
N TYR A 91 -2.89 9.31 13.40
CA TYR A 91 -4.24 8.91 13.02
C TYR A 91 -4.90 9.82 11.98
N ASP A 92 -4.24 10.92 11.59
CA ASP A 92 -4.82 11.91 10.68
C ASP A 92 -4.51 11.66 9.20
N ASP A 93 -3.73 10.63 8.91
CA ASP A 93 -3.43 10.19 7.55
C ASP A 93 -4.70 9.79 6.77
N GLU A 94 -4.75 10.19 5.51
CA GLU A 94 -5.81 9.82 4.57
C GLU A 94 -5.24 9.09 3.37
N LEU A 95 -5.75 7.88 3.13
CA LEU A 95 -5.38 7.03 2.00
C LEU A 95 -6.50 7.07 0.96
N THR A 96 -6.25 7.67 -0.18
CA THR A 96 -7.23 7.70 -1.28
C THR A 96 -6.86 6.66 -2.33
N PHE A 97 -7.64 5.58 -2.41
CA PHE A 97 -7.53 4.61 -3.48
C PHE A 97 -8.51 4.97 -4.60
N THR A 98 -7.99 5.11 -5.83
CA THR A 98 -8.78 5.48 -7.01
C THR A 98 -8.63 4.43 -8.10
N LYS A 99 -9.76 3.98 -8.65
CA LYS A 99 -9.78 3.15 -9.85
C LYS A 99 -9.39 4.00 -11.06
N THR A 100 -8.26 3.70 -11.67
CA THR A 100 -7.72 4.44 -12.82
C THR A 100 -7.93 3.73 -14.16
N GLY A 101 -8.45 2.50 -14.12
CA GLY A 101 -8.75 1.71 -15.29
C GLY A 101 -9.41 0.38 -14.94
N PRO A 102 -9.71 -0.46 -15.92
CA PRO A 102 -10.34 -1.76 -15.69
C PRO A 102 -9.56 -2.67 -14.74
N ASN A 103 -8.23 -2.55 -14.72
CA ASN A 103 -7.33 -3.37 -13.93
C ASN A 103 -6.22 -2.53 -13.29
N SER A 104 -6.52 -1.32 -12.86
CA SER A 104 -5.54 -0.43 -12.25
C SER A 104 -6.14 0.40 -11.14
N ILE A 105 -5.37 0.53 -10.05
CA ILE A 105 -5.68 1.35 -8.88
C ILE A 105 -4.47 2.24 -8.60
N SER A 106 -4.72 3.48 -8.27
CA SER A 106 -3.71 4.38 -7.71
C SER A 106 -4.01 4.68 -6.25
N LEU A 107 -2.95 5.08 -5.55
CA LEU A 107 -2.98 5.54 -4.16
C LEU A 107 -2.42 6.96 -4.07
N VAL A 108 -3.11 7.81 -3.32
CA VAL A 108 -2.56 9.05 -2.77
C VAL A 108 -2.61 8.93 -1.25
N LEU A 109 -1.47 9.13 -0.59
CA LEU A 109 -1.38 9.31 0.85
C LEU A 109 -1.29 10.81 1.15
N ASP A 110 -2.24 11.33 1.89
CA ASP A 110 -2.17 12.65 2.53
C ASP A 110 -1.82 12.45 4.00
N ASN A 111 -0.56 12.63 4.35
CA ASN A 111 -0.03 12.42 5.70
C ASN A 111 -0.10 13.68 6.59
N LYS A 112 -0.85 14.70 6.18
CA LYS A 112 -1.00 15.98 6.89
C LYS A 112 0.34 16.62 7.29
N GLY A 113 1.40 16.29 6.55
CA GLY A 113 2.76 16.80 6.74
C GLY A 113 3.64 16.00 7.70
N GLN A 114 3.12 14.94 8.32
CA GLN A 114 3.91 14.10 9.22
C GLN A 114 3.62 12.62 9.00
N THR A 115 4.64 11.78 9.13
CA THR A 115 4.49 10.32 9.07
C THR A 115 5.30 9.69 10.20
N PHE A 116 4.70 8.74 10.90
CA PHE A 116 5.41 7.94 11.88
C PHE A 116 6.18 6.82 11.20
N ILE A 117 7.48 6.73 11.50
CA ILE A 117 8.36 5.64 11.03
C ILE A 117 8.95 4.96 12.25
N ILE A 118 8.82 3.65 12.33
CA ILE A 118 9.47 2.85 13.37
C ILE A 118 10.98 3.14 13.31
N PRO A 119 11.62 3.57 14.42
CA PRO A 119 13.00 4.06 14.40
C PRO A 119 13.99 3.12 13.73
N ASP A 120 13.91 1.83 14.02
CA ASP A 120 14.82 0.81 13.52
C ASP A 120 14.72 0.60 11.98
N TYR A 121 13.66 1.11 11.34
CA TYR A 121 13.41 0.93 9.90
C TYR A 121 13.51 2.22 9.09
N SER A 122 13.94 3.30 9.74
CA SER A 122 14.08 4.61 9.10
C SER A 122 15.03 4.59 7.90
N GLY A 123 16.08 3.77 7.95
CA GLY A 123 17.02 3.60 6.85
C GLY A 123 16.39 3.09 5.55
N TYR A 124 15.30 2.30 5.63
CA TYR A 124 14.56 1.85 4.46
C TYR A 124 13.96 3.02 3.66
N TYR A 125 13.54 4.07 4.35
CA TYR A 125 12.94 5.26 3.75
C TYR A 125 13.96 6.40 3.51
N GLY A 126 15.20 6.24 3.95
CA GLY A 126 16.22 7.30 3.92
C GLY A 126 15.91 8.48 4.86
N LEU A 127 15.18 8.22 5.95
CA LEU A 127 14.68 9.22 6.90
C LEU A 127 15.14 8.89 8.33
N PRO A 128 15.24 9.87 9.24
CA PRO A 128 15.41 9.59 10.66
C PRO A 128 14.16 8.90 11.24
N GLY A 129 14.31 8.12 12.30
CA GLY A 129 13.20 7.42 12.97
C GLY A 129 12.20 8.35 13.68
N ALA A 130 11.11 7.78 14.19
CA ALA A 130 9.98 8.44 14.83
C ALA A 130 9.15 9.32 13.88
N MET A 131 8.51 10.38 14.40
CA MET A 131 7.70 11.29 13.57
C MET A 131 8.59 12.11 12.65
N ASN A 132 8.31 12.08 11.38
CA ASN A 132 9.06 12.79 10.36
C ASN A 132 8.15 13.71 9.54
N THR A 133 8.62 14.93 9.30
CA THR A 133 8.05 15.81 8.28
C THR A 133 8.54 15.34 6.92
N PHE A 134 7.61 14.88 6.08
CA PHE A 134 7.99 14.35 4.79
C PHE A 134 6.83 14.46 3.80
N ASN A 135 7.17 14.77 2.58
CA ASN A 135 6.17 14.97 1.54
C ASN A 135 5.79 13.63 0.91
N THR A 136 4.54 13.21 1.11
CA THR A 136 3.96 12.01 0.50
C THR A 136 3.11 12.31 -0.73
N THR A 137 3.01 13.58 -1.15
CA THR A 137 2.17 13.97 -2.28
C THR A 137 2.58 13.25 -3.56
N GLY A 138 1.59 13.02 -4.41
CA GLY A 138 1.76 12.34 -5.67
C GLY A 138 0.96 11.06 -5.76
N THR A 139 0.49 10.79 -6.97
CA THR A 139 -0.28 9.60 -7.28
C THR A 139 0.66 8.43 -7.56
N LYS A 140 0.50 7.34 -6.85
CA LYS A 140 1.29 6.11 -6.99
C LYS A 140 0.44 5.03 -7.65
N ALA A 141 0.83 4.56 -8.83
CA ALA A 141 0.19 3.41 -9.46
C ALA A 141 0.59 2.13 -8.71
N LEU A 142 -0.39 1.43 -8.16
CA LEU A 142 -0.14 0.21 -7.39
C LEU A 142 0.10 -0.99 -8.31
N ALA A 143 1.03 -1.86 -7.92
CA ALA A 143 1.25 -3.14 -8.57
C ALA A 143 0.63 -4.26 -7.73
N PHE A 144 -0.29 -5.02 -8.32
CA PHE A 144 -0.98 -6.13 -7.64
C PHE A 144 -0.43 -7.48 -8.11
N THR A 145 -0.32 -8.43 -7.17
CA THR A 145 0.09 -9.81 -7.42
C THR A 145 -0.60 -10.75 -6.44
N ASP A 146 -0.47 -12.06 -6.68
CA ASP A 146 -0.76 -13.05 -5.64
C ASP A 146 0.17 -12.85 -4.45
N ALA A 147 -0.35 -13.09 -3.24
CA ALA A 147 0.46 -13.05 -2.03
C ALA A 147 1.43 -14.24 -1.97
N THR A 148 2.67 -13.95 -1.58
CA THR A 148 3.74 -14.95 -1.46
C THR A 148 3.86 -15.57 -0.05
N SER A 149 3.05 -15.11 0.90
CA SER A 149 3.02 -15.59 2.28
C SER A 149 2.46 -17.01 2.39
N ASN A 150 2.59 -17.61 3.57
CA ASN A 150 2.00 -18.91 3.92
C ASN A 150 0.54 -18.80 4.41
N THR A 151 -0.11 -17.63 4.27
CA THR A 151 -1.54 -17.48 4.62
C THR A 151 -2.42 -18.37 3.75
N THR A 152 -3.62 -18.66 4.25
CA THR A 152 -4.65 -19.39 3.51
C THR A 152 -5.81 -18.47 3.17
N SER A 153 -6.70 -18.90 2.29
CA SER A 153 -7.92 -18.16 1.94
C SER A 153 -8.90 -17.98 3.12
N ALA A 154 -8.71 -18.71 4.21
CA ALA A 154 -9.48 -18.51 5.45
C ALA A 154 -8.95 -17.31 6.27
N ILE A 155 -7.73 -16.85 6.01
CA ILE A 155 -7.04 -15.80 6.78
C ILE A 155 -6.81 -14.54 5.92
N SER A 156 -6.67 -14.70 4.61
CA SER A 156 -6.23 -13.67 3.68
C SER A 156 -7.00 -13.76 2.37
N THR A 157 -7.12 -12.63 1.68
CA THR A 157 -7.59 -12.62 0.29
C THR A 157 -6.61 -13.27 -0.68
N ARG A 158 -5.39 -13.56 -0.25
CA ARG A 158 -4.25 -14.04 -1.05
C ARG A 158 -3.80 -13.05 -2.12
N ILE A 159 -4.17 -11.78 -1.98
CA ILE A 159 -3.77 -10.69 -2.88
C ILE A 159 -2.88 -9.72 -2.11
N GLN A 160 -1.79 -9.32 -2.73
CA GLN A 160 -0.94 -8.24 -2.23
C GLN A 160 -0.77 -7.13 -3.26
N PHE A 161 -0.43 -5.96 -2.78
CA PHE A 161 -0.04 -4.83 -3.62
C PHE A 161 1.24 -4.17 -3.13
N THR A 162 1.98 -3.60 -4.07
CA THR A 162 3.20 -2.83 -3.79
C THR A 162 2.97 -1.36 -4.09
N VAL A 163 3.36 -0.50 -3.16
CA VAL A 163 3.40 0.96 -3.32
C VAL A 163 4.79 1.35 -3.82
N PRO A 164 4.94 1.88 -5.03
CA PRO A 164 6.25 2.14 -5.63
C PRO A 164 7.03 3.21 -4.86
N GLY A 165 8.36 3.23 -5.06
CA GLY A 165 9.26 4.24 -4.52
C GLY A 165 9.40 4.19 -2.99
N HIS A 166 9.46 2.98 -2.41
CA HIS A 166 9.45 2.78 -0.94
C HIS A 166 8.23 3.45 -0.28
N GLY A 167 7.10 3.49 -0.99
CA GLY A 167 5.88 4.07 -0.47
C GLY A 167 5.31 3.26 0.69
N LEU A 168 4.56 3.95 1.54
CA LEU A 168 3.90 3.35 2.71
C LEU A 168 2.40 3.68 2.69
N LEU A 169 1.63 3.06 3.57
CA LEU A 169 0.23 3.41 3.78
C LEU A 169 0.11 4.54 4.81
N SER A 170 0.30 4.25 6.08
CA SER A 170 0.24 5.26 7.14
C SER A 170 1.49 5.19 8.01
N TRP A 171 1.79 4.02 8.58
CA TRP A 171 3.01 3.84 9.39
C TRP A 171 4.13 3.20 8.59
N GLY A 172 5.34 3.76 8.74
CA GLY A 172 6.56 3.24 8.13
C GLY A 172 7.12 2.08 8.93
N VAL A 173 7.00 0.87 8.39
CA VAL A 173 7.45 -0.39 9.03
C VAL A 173 8.58 -1.07 8.23
N GLY A 174 9.24 -0.34 7.33
CA GLY A 174 10.32 -0.90 6.50
C GLY A 174 9.82 -1.84 5.41
N SER A 175 8.63 -1.56 4.88
CA SER A 175 8.01 -2.31 3.78
C SER A 175 7.20 -1.40 2.88
N ASN A 176 7.06 -1.79 1.63
CA ASN A 176 6.15 -1.16 0.67
C ASN A 176 5.18 -2.15 0.02
N THR A 177 5.17 -3.40 0.49
CA THR A 177 4.31 -4.46 -0.03
C THR A 177 3.35 -4.93 1.07
N TYR A 178 2.07 -4.94 0.75
CA TYR A 178 0.99 -5.16 1.69
C TYR A 178 0.06 -6.27 1.19
N GLU A 179 -0.03 -7.35 1.93
CA GLU A 179 -1.02 -8.39 1.73
C GLU A 179 -2.35 -7.95 2.33
N ILE A 180 -3.44 -8.05 1.57
CA ILE A 180 -4.78 -7.76 2.04
C ILE A 180 -5.31 -9.00 2.77
N LEU A 181 -5.35 -8.94 4.10
CA LEU A 181 -5.92 -10.02 4.90
C LEU A 181 -7.44 -10.02 4.79
N GLU A 182 -8.05 -8.87 4.96
CA GLU A 182 -9.49 -8.70 4.88
C GLU A 182 -9.84 -7.37 4.21
N ILE A 183 -10.87 -7.38 3.42
CA ILE A 183 -11.47 -6.16 2.87
C ILE A 183 -12.98 -6.31 2.79
N THR A 184 -13.69 -5.31 3.28
CA THR A 184 -15.15 -5.17 3.19
C THR A 184 -15.50 -3.84 2.51
N SER A 185 -16.76 -3.48 2.52
CA SER A 185 -17.17 -2.14 2.06
C SER A 185 -16.65 -1.00 2.96
N THR A 186 -16.33 -1.29 4.22
CA THR A 186 -15.99 -0.27 5.25
C THR A 186 -14.70 -0.54 6.01
N THR A 187 -14.12 -1.72 5.95
CA THR A 187 -12.90 -2.10 6.67
C THR A 187 -11.85 -2.68 5.74
N LEU A 188 -10.58 -2.41 6.04
CA LEU A 188 -9.40 -2.96 5.36
C LEU A 188 -8.37 -3.36 6.41
N SER A 189 -7.92 -4.61 6.35
CA SER A 189 -6.82 -5.13 7.16
C SER A 189 -5.69 -5.60 6.26
N VAL A 190 -4.49 -5.12 6.51
CA VAL A 190 -3.30 -5.47 5.72
C VAL A 190 -2.17 -5.98 6.61
N ARG A 191 -1.31 -6.77 6.00
CA ARG A 191 -0.08 -7.30 6.57
C ARG A 191 1.10 -6.99 5.67
N SER A 192 2.22 -6.64 6.26
CA SER A 192 3.49 -6.47 5.54
C SER A 192 4.62 -7.13 6.32
N ILE A 193 5.69 -7.53 5.64
CA ILE A 193 6.91 -7.97 6.30
C ILE A 193 7.85 -6.77 6.36
N GLY A 194 8.17 -6.35 7.58
CA GLY A 194 9.07 -5.23 7.81
C GLY A 194 10.53 -5.54 7.47
N ALA A 195 11.38 -4.53 7.52
CA ALA A 195 12.81 -4.67 7.24
C ALA A 195 13.53 -5.60 8.24
N ASP A 196 12.93 -5.84 9.39
CA ASP A 196 13.39 -6.76 10.44
C ASP A 196 12.92 -8.21 10.23
N GLY A 197 12.13 -8.47 9.20
CA GLY A 197 11.51 -9.76 8.93
C GLY A 197 10.28 -10.08 9.79
N ASN A 198 9.83 -9.15 10.64
CA ASN A 198 8.61 -9.30 11.42
C ASN A 198 7.37 -9.02 10.56
N ALA A 199 6.23 -9.59 10.96
CA ALA A 199 4.95 -9.31 10.34
C ALA A 199 4.28 -8.11 11.02
N TRP A 200 4.02 -7.06 10.26
CA TRP A 200 3.37 -5.84 10.69
C TRP A 200 1.96 -5.77 10.15
N TYR A 201 1.04 -5.30 10.97
CA TYR A 201 -0.39 -5.27 10.70
C TYR A 201 -0.92 -3.85 10.82
N GLN A 202 -1.75 -3.44 9.86
CA GLN A 202 -2.44 -2.15 9.88
C GLN A 202 -3.91 -2.36 9.53
N LYS A 203 -4.80 -1.66 10.25
CA LYS A 203 -6.24 -1.70 9.99
C LYS A 203 -6.75 -0.30 9.68
N PHE A 204 -7.60 -0.24 8.70
CA PHE A 204 -8.22 1.00 8.21
C PHE A 204 -9.72 0.84 8.13
N LYS A 205 -10.42 1.96 8.26
CA LYS A 205 -11.85 2.10 7.99
C LYS A 205 -12.12 3.22 7.00
N VAL A 206 -13.26 3.18 6.36
CA VAL A 206 -13.69 4.28 5.47
C VAL A 206 -13.89 5.55 6.28
N LYS A 207 -13.43 6.69 5.73
CA LYS A 207 -13.58 8.02 6.31
C LYS A 207 -15.03 8.48 6.29
#